data_de39dcf626ab00d5187b53cb305856e0
#
_entry.id   de39dcf626ab00d5187b53cb305856e0
#
_cell.length_a   1.000
_cell.length_b   1.000
_cell.length_c   1.000
_cell.angle_alpha   90.00
_cell.angle_beta   90.00
_cell.angle_gamma   90.00
#
_symmetry.space_group_name_H-M   'P 1'
#
loop_
_entity.id
_entity.type
_entity.pdbx_description
1 polymer ?
#
loop_
_entity_poly.entity_id
_entity_poly.type
_entity_poly.pdbx_seq_one_letter_code
_entity_poly.pdbx_strand_id
1 'polypeptide(L)'
;MAEADREQWGYVPFEHVGPLRFGMSEAEAVVAMEAAGFTCEKETRQGHITGKVTCRRPTARGMEPDVTAYFVDHLDAKGLTCLTVDGRGGPQVTWEGVKLIGRVPSQLTAEFLACVEERDLGFGISAQGDVFPVDQGFIPATQRAGDAVVTRAMFANPEGWAFTVGDCIPEEAWDVR
;
A
#
# COMPACT_ATOMS: atom_id res chain seq x y z
N MET A 1 5.21 4.69 16.03
CA MET A 1 4.40 5.93 16.01
C MET A 1 3.05 5.59 16.62
N ALA A 2 2.52 6.43 17.49
CA ALA A 2 1.17 6.21 18.01
C ALA A 2 0.14 6.40 16.87
N GLU A 3 -0.99 5.69 16.93
CA GLU A 3 -2.03 5.76 15.90
C GLU A 3 -2.57 7.20 15.71
N ALA A 4 -2.69 7.96 16.81
CA ALA A 4 -3.16 9.34 16.79
C ALA A 4 -2.23 10.31 16.03
N ASP A 5 -0.95 9.94 15.86
CA ASP A 5 0.04 10.78 15.18
C ASP A 5 0.16 10.48 13.69
N ARG A 6 -0.59 9.48 13.19
CA ARG A 6 -0.58 9.11 11.77
C ARG A 6 -1.48 10.05 10.97
N GLU A 7 -1.00 10.46 9.82
CA GLU A 7 -1.86 11.10 8.83
C GLU A 7 -2.96 10.13 8.39
N GLN A 8 -4.17 10.65 8.21
CA GLN A 8 -5.33 9.82 7.89
C GLN A 8 -5.62 9.90 6.38
N TRP A 9 -5.53 8.77 5.71
CA TRP A 9 -5.78 8.61 4.29
C TRP A 9 -7.00 7.73 4.05
N GLY A 10 -7.83 8.09 3.07
CA GLY A 10 -8.86 7.22 2.54
C GLY A 10 -8.30 6.33 1.43
N TYR A 11 -8.86 5.15 1.29
CA TYR A 11 -8.67 4.28 0.13
C TYR A 11 -9.99 4.13 -0.63
N VAL A 12 -9.95 4.39 -1.93
CA VAL A 12 -11.02 4.04 -2.87
C VAL A 12 -10.46 3.02 -3.84
N PRO A 13 -11.04 1.79 -3.89
CA PRO A 13 -10.54 0.70 -4.71
C PRO A 13 -10.26 1.10 -6.16
N PHE A 14 -9.05 0.80 -6.64
CA PHE A 14 -8.57 1.07 -7.98
C PHE A 14 -8.50 2.54 -8.40
N GLU A 15 -8.87 3.48 -7.53
CA GLU A 15 -8.83 4.90 -7.82
C GLU A 15 -7.66 5.59 -7.14
N HIS A 16 -7.64 5.58 -5.79
CA HIS A 16 -6.60 6.30 -5.06
C HIS A 16 -6.36 5.78 -3.63
N VAL A 17 -5.16 6.05 -3.12
CA VAL A 17 -4.75 5.90 -1.72
C VAL A 17 -4.25 7.24 -1.21
N GLY A 18 -5.02 7.93 -0.38
CA GLY A 18 -4.69 9.28 0.05
C GLY A 18 -4.49 10.23 -1.15
N PRO A 19 -3.32 10.90 -1.26
CA PRO A 19 -3.03 11.82 -2.36
C PRO A 19 -2.64 11.14 -3.68
N LEU A 20 -2.35 9.82 -3.65
CA LEU A 20 -1.85 9.06 -4.79
C LEU A 20 -3.00 8.41 -5.57
N ARG A 21 -3.14 8.77 -6.85
CA ARG A 21 -4.10 8.15 -7.77
C ARG A 21 -3.41 7.15 -8.66
N PHE A 22 -4.02 6.01 -8.89
CA PHE A 22 -3.53 5.06 -9.89
C PHE A 22 -3.50 5.71 -11.28
N GLY A 23 -2.49 5.37 -12.07
CA GLY A 23 -2.23 6.00 -13.37
C GLY A 23 -1.45 7.32 -13.34
N MET A 24 -1.21 7.93 -12.19
CA MET A 24 -0.32 9.10 -12.07
C MET A 24 1.08 8.78 -12.61
N SER A 25 1.72 9.77 -13.24
CA SER A 25 3.15 9.72 -13.53
C SER A 25 3.99 9.87 -12.24
N GLU A 26 5.26 9.46 -12.29
CA GLU A 26 6.21 9.67 -11.19
C GLU A 26 6.30 11.13 -10.74
N ALA A 27 6.26 12.07 -11.70
CA ALA A 27 6.35 13.49 -11.41
C ALA A 27 5.11 14.00 -10.63
N GLU A 28 3.92 13.58 -11.05
CA GLU A 28 2.67 13.92 -10.37
C GLU A 28 2.62 13.32 -8.97
N ALA A 29 3.05 12.07 -8.82
CA ALA A 29 3.09 11.39 -7.52
C ALA A 29 4.05 12.10 -6.54
N VAL A 30 5.23 12.50 -7.00
CA VAL A 30 6.18 13.28 -6.17
C VAL A 30 5.56 14.60 -5.74
N VAL A 31 4.96 15.37 -6.66
CA VAL A 31 4.31 16.64 -6.33
C VAL A 31 3.19 16.44 -5.30
N ALA A 32 2.36 15.40 -5.46
CA ALA A 32 1.28 15.09 -4.54
C ALA A 32 1.80 14.73 -3.14
N MET A 33 2.88 13.93 -3.06
CA MET A 33 3.49 13.52 -1.80
C MET A 33 4.25 14.65 -1.10
N GLU A 34 4.95 15.49 -1.85
CA GLU A 34 5.61 16.68 -1.30
C GLU A 34 4.59 17.69 -0.76
N ALA A 35 3.46 17.89 -1.44
CA ALA A 35 2.35 18.68 -0.94
C ALA A 35 1.73 18.11 0.35
N ALA A 36 1.79 16.79 0.54
CA ALA A 36 1.40 16.11 1.77
C ALA A 36 2.53 16.07 2.83
N GLY A 37 3.66 16.78 2.62
CA GLY A 37 4.72 16.94 3.60
C GLY A 37 5.76 15.80 3.62
N PHE A 38 5.83 14.98 2.59
CA PHE A 38 6.86 13.94 2.45
C PHE A 38 8.06 14.45 1.64
N THR A 39 9.22 13.85 1.86
CA THR A 39 10.38 13.96 0.98
C THR A 39 10.47 12.69 0.16
N CYS A 40 10.61 12.82 -1.17
CA CYS A 40 10.59 11.70 -2.09
C CYS A 40 11.91 11.55 -2.86
N GLU A 41 12.31 10.29 -3.08
CA GLU A 41 13.45 9.89 -3.90
C GLU A 41 12.94 9.03 -5.06
N LYS A 42 13.49 9.24 -6.27
CA LYS A 42 13.15 8.49 -7.49
C LYS A 42 14.24 7.51 -7.86
N GLU A 43 13.84 6.35 -8.32
CA GLU A 43 14.69 5.31 -8.85
C GLU A 43 14.13 4.83 -10.20
N THR A 44 14.89 5.00 -11.28
CA THR A 44 14.57 4.44 -12.60
C THR A 44 14.93 2.96 -12.63
N ARG A 45 14.05 2.14 -13.15
CA ARG A 45 14.20 0.68 -13.22
C ARG A 45 14.10 0.16 -14.64
N GLN A 46 14.59 -1.07 -14.84
CA GLN A 46 14.44 -1.82 -16.09
C GLN A 46 13.50 -3.00 -15.85
N GLY A 47 12.61 -3.27 -16.80
CA GLY A 47 11.64 -4.35 -16.71
C GLY A 47 10.20 -3.84 -16.71
N HIS A 48 9.27 -4.63 -16.17
CA HIS A 48 7.85 -4.24 -16.10
C HIS A 48 7.63 -3.03 -15.19
N ILE A 49 8.30 -3.01 -14.05
CA ILE A 49 8.33 -1.83 -13.17
C ILE A 49 9.43 -0.91 -13.69
N THR A 50 9.05 0.21 -14.27
CA THR A 50 9.96 1.17 -14.90
C THR A 50 10.43 2.26 -13.98
N GLY A 51 9.71 2.50 -12.88
CA GLY A 51 10.05 3.51 -11.89
C GLY A 51 9.60 3.13 -10.49
N LYS A 52 10.31 3.70 -9.51
CA LYS A 52 10.01 3.58 -8.09
C LYS A 52 10.21 4.93 -7.42
N VAL A 53 9.25 5.33 -6.61
CA VAL A 53 9.35 6.53 -5.78
C VAL A 53 9.19 6.12 -4.33
N THR A 54 10.19 6.44 -3.51
CA THR A 54 10.16 6.21 -2.07
C THR A 54 9.97 7.52 -1.35
N CYS A 55 8.97 7.61 -0.47
CA CYS A 55 8.62 8.82 0.25
C CYS A 55 8.73 8.61 1.76
N ARG A 56 9.30 9.61 2.46
CA ARG A 56 9.51 9.60 3.91
C ARG A 56 9.05 10.91 4.52
N ARG A 57 8.55 10.85 5.73
CA ARG A 57 8.34 12.06 6.52
C ARG A 57 9.69 12.57 7.06
N PRO A 58 9.88 13.89 7.14
CA PRO A 58 11.11 14.47 7.71
C PRO A 58 11.36 14.04 9.17
N THR A 59 10.30 13.69 9.90
CA THR A 59 10.35 13.23 11.29
C THR A 59 10.49 11.70 11.45
N ALA A 60 10.49 10.96 10.36
CA ALA A 60 10.62 9.50 10.39
C ALA A 60 11.98 9.09 11.00
N ARG A 61 11.95 8.27 12.04
CA ARG A 61 13.16 7.77 12.74
C ARG A 61 13.68 6.46 12.13
N GLY A 62 13.03 5.92 11.11
CA GLY A 62 13.39 4.66 10.46
C GLY A 62 14.23 4.86 9.21
N MET A 63 14.94 3.80 8.80
CA MET A 63 15.66 3.76 7.51
C MET A 63 14.72 3.43 6.33
N GLU A 64 13.60 2.78 6.61
CA GLU A 64 12.63 2.36 5.60
C GLU A 64 11.73 3.53 5.17
N PRO A 65 11.29 3.58 3.91
CA PRO A 65 10.32 4.58 3.45
C PRO A 65 8.95 4.35 4.08
N ASP A 66 8.23 5.45 4.37
CA ASP A 66 6.86 5.40 4.86
C ASP A 66 5.87 4.94 3.78
N VAL A 67 6.15 5.34 2.54
CA VAL A 67 5.38 4.96 1.34
C VAL A 67 6.33 4.67 0.19
N THR A 68 6.08 3.58 -0.54
CA THR A 68 6.79 3.26 -1.78
C THR A 68 5.78 3.09 -2.91
N ALA A 69 5.97 3.83 -4.00
CA ALA A 69 5.13 3.79 -5.19
C ALA A 69 5.90 3.19 -6.38
N TYR A 70 5.24 2.32 -7.14
CA TYR A 70 5.80 1.60 -8.28
C TYR A 70 5.04 1.97 -9.56
N PHE A 71 5.80 2.20 -10.62
CA PHE A 71 5.30 2.72 -11.89
C PHE A 71 5.61 1.75 -13.03
N VAL A 72 4.68 1.68 -13.97
CA VAL A 72 4.85 0.92 -15.20
C VAL A 72 4.71 1.83 -16.42
N ASP A 73 5.32 1.45 -17.52
CA ASP A 73 5.09 2.00 -18.86
C ASP A 73 4.89 0.84 -19.83
N HIS A 74 3.69 0.28 -19.82
CA HIS A 74 3.31 -0.83 -20.67
C HIS A 74 2.21 -0.36 -21.65
N LEU A 75 2.00 -1.11 -22.76
CA LEU A 75 1.00 -0.74 -23.78
C LEU A 75 -0.39 -0.50 -23.20
N ASP A 76 -0.78 -1.32 -22.23
CA ASP A 76 -2.14 -1.34 -21.67
C ASP A 76 -2.22 -0.71 -20.25
N ALA A 77 -1.08 -0.38 -19.61
CA ALA A 77 -1.04 0.23 -18.29
C ALA A 77 0.11 1.22 -18.17
N LYS A 78 -0.14 2.41 -17.65
CA LYS A 78 0.86 3.46 -17.49
C LYS A 78 0.74 4.14 -16.14
N GLY A 79 1.89 4.56 -15.60
CA GLY A 79 1.97 5.33 -14.36
C GLY A 79 1.95 4.47 -13.11
N LEU A 80 1.40 5.01 -12.03
CA LEU A 80 1.31 4.35 -10.74
C LEU A 80 0.37 3.14 -10.80
N THR A 81 0.89 1.96 -10.53
CA THR A 81 0.10 0.71 -10.51
C THR A 81 0.12 -0.01 -9.17
N CYS A 82 1.17 0.20 -8.39
CA CYS A 82 1.28 -0.40 -7.06
C CYS A 82 1.88 0.60 -6.08
N LEU A 83 1.43 0.56 -4.84
CA LEU A 83 2.09 1.25 -3.74
C LEU A 83 2.01 0.45 -2.44
N THR A 84 3.01 0.65 -1.59
CA THR A 84 3.07 0.03 -0.27
C THR A 84 3.13 1.10 0.81
N VAL A 85 2.46 0.85 1.93
CA VAL A 85 2.46 1.73 3.10
C VAL A 85 3.07 0.98 4.27
N ASP A 86 4.14 1.53 4.84
CA ASP A 86 4.90 0.93 5.95
C ASP A 86 4.08 0.87 7.24
N GLY A 87 4.11 -0.28 7.91
CA GLY A 87 3.36 -0.50 9.14
C GLY A 87 3.86 0.30 10.35
N ARG A 88 5.14 0.72 10.36
CA ARG A 88 5.77 1.43 11.49
C ARG A 88 5.61 2.94 11.40
N GLY A 89 5.83 3.50 10.20
CA GLY A 89 5.93 4.95 9.96
C GLY A 89 4.85 5.51 9.04
N GLY A 90 4.23 4.68 8.20
CA GLY A 90 3.31 5.12 7.18
C GLY A 90 2.02 5.78 7.70
N PRO A 91 1.32 6.52 6.84
CA PRO A 91 0.00 7.05 7.15
C PRO A 91 -1.00 5.94 7.49
N GLN A 92 -2.04 6.27 8.25
CA GLN A 92 -3.16 5.35 8.43
C GLN A 92 -4.02 5.37 7.18
N VAL A 93 -4.18 4.22 6.55
CA VAL A 93 -5.11 4.06 5.44
C VAL A 93 -6.38 3.38 5.93
N THR A 94 -7.53 3.96 5.58
CA THR A 94 -8.85 3.44 5.97
C THR A 94 -9.59 2.98 4.71
N TRP A 95 -10.06 1.73 4.73
CA TRP A 95 -10.96 1.14 3.75
C TRP A 95 -12.28 0.77 4.44
N GLU A 96 -13.41 1.30 3.97
CA GLU A 96 -14.75 0.99 4.51
C GLU A 96 -14.87 1.11 6.04
N GLY A 97 -14.14 2.06 6.62
CA GLY A 97 -14.07 2.26 8.07
C GLY A 97 -13.03 1.41 8.79
N VAL A 98 -12.45 0.41 8.12
CA VAL A 98 -11.40 -0.46 8.67
C VAL A 98 -10.03 0.19 8.50
N LYS A 99 -9.32 0.37 9.59
CA LYS A 99 -7.95 0.92 9.61
C LYS A 99 -6.95 -0.19 9.31
N LEU A 100 -6.08 0.02 8.31
CA LEU A 100 -5.22 -1.03 7.75
C LEU A 100 -3.80 -1.05 8.33
N ILE A 101 -3.26 0.10 8.74
CA ILE A 101 -1.83 0.28 8.98
C ILE A 101 -1.49 0.30 10.47
N GLY A 102 -0.42 -0.41 10.85
CA GLY A 102 0.10 -0.39 12.22
C GLY A 102 -0.78 -1.10 13.25
N ARG A 103 -1.68 -1.98 12.79
CA ARG A 103 -2.60 -2.74 13.64
C ARG A 103 -1.98 -4.05 14.11
N VAL A 104 -2.55 -4.64 15.13
CA VAL A 104 -2.27 -6.03 15.51
C VAL A 104 -2.89 -6.94 14.43
N PRO A 105 -2.11 -7.83 13.77
CA PRO A 105 -2.62 -8.60 12.62
C PRO A 105 -3.89 -9.40 12.92
N SER A 106 -3.96 -10.08 14.06
CA SER A 106 -5.15 -10.87 14.43
C SER A 106 -6.41 -10.01 14.65
N GLN A 107 -6.27 -8.78 15.13
CA GLN A 107 -7.40 -7.86 15.28
C GLN A 107 -7.87 -7.38 13.92
N LEU A 108 -6.95 -7.01 13.02
CA LEU A 108 -7.30 -6.62 11.66
C LEU A 108 -7.98 -7.75 10.91
N THR A 109 -7.49 -8.99 11.02
CA THR A 109 -8.12 -10.16 10.42
C THR A 109 -9.57 -10.34 10.91
N ALA A 110 -9.82 -10.19 12.21
CA ALA A 110 -11.17 -10.30 12.76
C ALA A 110 -12.11 -9.20 12.24
N GLU A 111 -11.64 -7.95 12.16
CA GLU A 111 -12.39 -6.83 11.58
C GLU A 111 -12.69 -7.04 10.09
N PHE A 112 -11.72 -7.57 9.32
CA PHE A 112 -11.94 -7.90 7.92
C PHE A 112 -12.99 -8.97 7.71
N LEU A 113 -12.90 -10.07 8.43
CA LEU A 113 -13.87 -11.15 8.31
C LEU A 113 -15.29 -10.65 8.62
N ALA A 114 -15.45 -9.83 9.65
CA ALA A 114 -16.74 -9.22 9.97
C ALA A 114 -17.23 -8.29 8.84
N CYS A 115 -16.36 -7.45 8.28
CA CYS A 115 -16.72 -6.53 7.20
C CYS A 115 -17.07 -7.29 5.90
N VAL A 116 -16.32 -8.33 5.58
CA VAL A 116 -16.54 -9.20 4.40
C VAL A 116 -17.87 -9.93 4.52
N GLU A 117 -18.19 -10.46 5.71
CA GLU A 117 -19.46 -11.15 5.97
C GLU A 117 -20.64 -10.18 5.89
N GLU A 118 -20.53 -9.01 6.51
CA GLU A 118 -21.60 -7.97 6.49
C GLU A 118 -21.92 -7.50 5.06
N ARG A 119 -20.91 -7.45 4.19
CA ARG A 119 -21.03 -6.91 2.82
C ARG A 119 -21.14 -7.96 1.73
N ASP A 120 -21.17 -9.22 2.08
CA ASP A 120 -21.18 -10.36 1.14
C ASP A 120 -20.02 -10.32 0.13
N LEU A 121 -18.82 -9.97 0.60
CA LEU A 121 -17.60 -9.93 -0.20
C LEU A 121 -16.85 -11.26 -0.12
N GLY A 122 -16.13 -11.62 -1.20
CA GLY A 122 -15.18 -12.71 -1.17
C GLY A 122 -13.92 -12.36 -0.37
N PHE A 123 -13.23 -13.36 0.18
CA PHE A 123 -11.90 -13.17 0.76
C PHE A 123 -10.90 -14.17 0.20
N GLY A 124 -9.63 -13.76 0.17
CA GLY A 124 -8.48 -14.57 -0.17
C GLY A 124 -7.50 -14.65 0.98
N ILE A 125 -6.51 -15.52 0.83
CA ILE A 125 -5.39 -15.66 1.78
C ILE A 125 -4.10 -15.48 0.98
N SER A 126 -3.25 -14.55 1.42
CA SER A 126 -1.94 -14.33 0.80
C SER A 126 -0.98 -15.49 1.02
N ALA A 127 0.13 -15.51 0.30
CA ALA A 127 1.18 -16.51 0.49
C ALA A 127 1.79 -16.49 1.91
N GLN A 128 1.67 -15.37 2.62
CA GLN A 128 2.10 -15.20 4.01
C GLN A 128 1.01 -15.56 5.04
N GLY A 129 -0.20 -15.92 4.58
CA GLY A 129 -1.32 -16.27 5.43
C GLY A 129 -2.20 -15.10 5.87
N ASP A 130 -1.98 -13.90 5.34
CA ASP A 130 -2.80 -12.74 5.65
C ASP A 130 -4.12 -12.79 4.87
N VAL A 131 -5.23 -12.50 5.53
CA VAL A 131 -6.58 -12.44 4.91
C VAL A 131 -6.78 -11.09 4.24
N PHE A 132 -7.34 -11.09 3.03
CA PHE A 132 -7.68 -9.87 2.29
C PHE A 132 -9.02 -10.01 1.56
N PRO A 133 -9.77 -8.91 1.35
CA PRO A 133 -10.98 -8.93 0.54
C PRO A 133 -10.63 -9.03 -0.94
N VAL A 134 -11.29 -9.97 -1.64
CA VAL A 134 -11.10 -10.16 -3.09
C VAL A 134 -11.68 -8.96 -3.84
N ASP A 135 -11.09 -8.60 -4.98
CA ASP A 135 -11.53 -7.53 -5.87
C ASP A 135 -11.57 -6.12 -5.25
N GLN A 136 -10.83 -5.91 -4.17
CA GLN A 136 -10.71 -4.59 -3.53
C GLN A 136 -9.35 -3.91 -3.77
N GLY A 137 -8.46 -4.53 -4.55
CA GLY A 137 -7.21 -3.92 -4.98
C GLY A 137 -6.15 -3.74 -3.89
N PHE A 138 -6.25 -4.43 -2.75
CA PHE A 138 -5.21 -4.37 -1.72
C PHE A 138 -5.01 -5.70 -0.98
N ILE A 139 -3.81 -5.87 -0.48
CA ILE A 139 -3.41 -7.01 0.35
C ILE A 139 -2.72 -6.47 1.62
N PRO A 140 -3.26 -6.73 2.81
CA PRO A 140 -2.52 -6.49 4.04
C PRO A 140 -1.38 -7.51 4.16
N ALA A 141 -0.31 -7.12 4.84
CA ALA A 141 0.79 -8.01 5.16
C ALA A 141 1.31 -7.70 6.56
N THR A 142 1.95 -8.67 7.18
CA THR A 142 2.59 -8.47 8.49
C THR A 142 3.98 -7.89 8.34
N GLN A 143 4.42 -7.08 9.32
CA GLN A 143 5.72 -6.46 9.37
C GLN A 143 6.25 -6.40 10.80
N ARG A 144 7.56 -6.61 10.99
CA ARG A 144 8.21 -6.41 12.29
C ARG A 144 8.34 -4.94 12.65
N ALA A 145 8.01 -4.62 13.92
CA ALA A 145 8.21 -3.32 14.52
C ALA A 145 8.89 -3.49 15.90
N GLY A 146 10.20 -3.70 15.91
CA GLY A 146 10.94 -4.13 17.10
C GLY A 146 10.51 -5.53 17.53
N ASP A 147 10.03 -5.67 18.76
CA ASP A 147 9.54 -6.93 19.34
C ASP A 147 8.07 -7.22 19.01
N ALA A 148 7.38 -6.29 18.34
CA ALA A 148 5.99 -6.44 17.92
C ALA A 148 5.88 -6.76 16.43
N VAL A 149 4.71 -7.27 16.04
CA VAL A 149 4.30 -7.44 14.66
C VAL A 149 3.10 -6.52 14.41
N VAL A 150 3.17 -5.76 13.32
CA VAL A 150 2.12 -4.83 12.91
C VAL A 150 1.72 -5.07 11.46
N THR A 151 0.58 -4.54 11.07
CA THR A 151 0.12 -4.61 9.69
C THR A 151 0.69 -3.47 8.85
N ARG A 152 1.05 -3.77 7.62
CA ARG A 152 1.28 -2.88 6.49
C ARG A 152 0.28 -3.22 5.40
N ALA A 153 0.17 -2.41 4.36
CA ALA A 153 -0.70 -2.72 3.24
C ALA A 153 -0.03 -2.42 1.90
N MET A 154 -0.36 -3.26 0.92
CA MET A 154 0.01 -3.13 -0.48
C MET A 154 -1.25 -2.90 -1.28
N PHE A 155 -1.27 -1.87 -2.12
CA PHE A 155 -2.40 -1.48 -2.96
C PHE A 155 -1.96 -1.58 -4.40
N ALA A 156 -2.77 -2.19 -5.26
CA ALA A 156 -2.46 -2.33 -6.67
C ALA A 156 -3.70 -2.23 -7.55
N ASN A 157 -3.49 -1.71 -8.76
CA ASN A 157 -4.47 -1.74 -9.83
C ASN A 157 -3.95 -2.63 -10.95
N PRO A 158 -4.54 -3.82 -11.18
CA PRO A 158 -4.12 -4.77 -12.21
C PRO A 158 -4.56 -4.38 -13.62
N GLU A 159 -5.15 -3.19 -13.80
CA GLU A 159 -5.73 -2.80 -15.08
C GLU A 159 -4.73 -2.89 -16.23
N GLY A 160 -5.10 -3.65 -17.24
CA GLY A 160 -4.43 -3.74 -18.54
C GLY A 160 -3.29 -4.73 -18.63
N TRP A 161 -2.64 -5.20 -17.54
CA TRP A 161 -1.45 -6.05 -17.67
C TRP A 161 -1.34 -7.24 -16.70
N ALA A 162 -2.19 -7.31 -15.68
CA ALA A 162 -2.17 -8.39 -14.70
C ALA A 162 -3.57 -8.99 -14.48
N PHE A 163 -3.61 -10.23 -14.02
CA PHE A 163 -4.87 -10.93 -13.75
C PHE A 163 -5.35 -10.75 -12.33
N THR A 164 -4.43 -10.52 -11.40
CA THR A 164 -4.74 -10.34 -9.98
C THR A 164 -3.96 -9.18 -9.37
N VAL A 165 -4.43 -8.69 -8.24
CA VAL A 165 -3.70 -7.67 -7.44
C VAL A 165 -2.30 -8.16 -7.07
N GLY A 166 -2.15 -9.47 -6.75
CA GLY A 166 -0.88 -10.08 -6.41
C GLY A 166 0.16 -10.00 -7.53
N ASP A 167 -0.27 -10.12 -8.79
CA ASP A 167 0.63 -10.05 -9.95
C ASP A 167 1.22 -8.66 -10.16
N CYS A 168 0.56 -7.61 -9.65
CA CYS A 168 1.02 -6.22 -9.73
C CYS A 168 1.97 -5.81 -8.62
N ILE A 169 2.10 -6.62 -7.57
CA ILE A 169 2.95 -6.30 -6.43
C ILE A 169 4.37 -6.81 -6.70
N PRO A 170 5.39 -5.92 -6.78
CA PRO A 170 6.77 -6.33 -7.00
C PRO A 170 7.27 -7.27 -5.91
N GLU A 171 8.14 -8.24 -6.28
CA GLU A 171 8.71 -9.22 -5.36
C GLU A 171 9.32 -8.58 -4.10
N GLU A 172 10.06 -7.50 -4.27
CA GLU A 172 10.67 -6.77 -3.15
C GLU A 172 9.66 -6.18 -2.16
N ALA A 173 8.43 -5.94 -2.59
CA ALA A 173 7.38 -5.43 -1.72
C ALA A 173 6.79 -6.51 -0.79
N TRP A 174 6.99 -7.79 -1.12
CA TRP A 174 6.60 -8.90 -0.27
C TRP A 174 7.60 -9.18 0.86
N ASP A 175 8.85 -8.69 0.75
CA ASP A 175 9.86 -8.88 1.77
C ASP A 175 9.44 -8.23 3.10
N VAL A 176 9.31 -9.07 4.12
CA VAL A 176 9.00 -8.65 5.50
C VAL A 176 10.32 -8.50 6.23
N ARG A 177 10.84 -7.29 6.36
CA ARG A 177 12.05 -6.96 7.13
C ARG A 177 11.73 -6.43 8.51
#